data_f29592e057a6821c70861bc18bd7dce3
#
_entry.id   f29592e057a6821c70861bc18bd7dce3
#
_cell.length_a   1.000
_cell.length_b   1.000
_cell.length_c   1.000
_cell.angle_alpha   90.00
_cell.angle_beta   90.00
_cell.angle_gamma   90.00
#
_symmetry.space_group_name_H-M   'P 1'
#
loop_
_entity.id
_entity.type
_entity.pdbx_description
1 polymer ?
#
loop_
_entity_poly.entity_id
_entity_poly.type
_entity_poly.pdbx_seq_one_letter_code
_entity_poly.pdbx_strand_id
1 'polypeptide(L)'
;MTTITPLEKLISPLGGQVIELQQLDYAAGGMSLLRTRIREKSRFTVFEIDPLTARLWGDALLRWAQTQPQVEADMQPMAVPEPQEPL
;
A
#
# COMPACT_ATOMS: atom_id res chain seq x y z
N MET A 1 7.62 15.62 -17.75
CA MET A 1 6.61 15.79 -16.75
C MET A 1 6.10 14.46 -16.27
N THR A 2 5.74 14.35 -15.03
CA THR A 2 5.30 13.09 -14.43
C THR A 2 3.87 13.23 -13.95
N THR A 3 3.06 12.23 -14.24
CA THR A 3 1.70 12.21 -13.75
C THR A 3 1.63 11.27 -12.56
N ILE A 4 1.05 11.73 -11.48
CA ILE A 4 0.92 10.92 -10.27
C ILE A 4 -0.53 10.61 -10.04
N THR A 5 -0.85 9.33 -9.96
CA THR A 5 -2.21 8.89 -9.75
C THR A 5 -2.31 8.18 -8.40
N PRO A 6 -3.10 8.68 -7.48
CA PRO A 6 -3.26 8.01 -6.18
C PRO A 6 -3.96 6.66 -6.37
N LEU A 7 -3.48 5.65 -5.70
CA LEU A 7 -4.08 4.32 -5.80
C LEU A 7 -4.69 3.86 -4.49
N GLU A 8 -3.98 4.02 -3.39
CA GLU A 8 -4.45 3.47 -2.14
C GLU A 8 -3.85 4.19 -0.96
N LYS A 9 -4.53 4.19 0.15
CA LYS A 9 -4.02 4.77 1.39
C LYS A 9 -4.48 3.89 2.54
N LEU A 10 -3.54 3.42 3.33
CA LEU A 10 -3.81 2.56 4.47
C LEU A 10 -3.27 3.20 5.73
N ILE A 11 -3.96 3.01 6.84
CA ILE A 11 -3.47 3.46 8.12
C ILE A 11 -3.37 2.24 9.02
N SER A 12 -2.16 1.96 9.46
CA SER A 12 -1.93 0.81 10.31
C SER A 12 -2.49 1.06 11.70
N PRO A 13 -3.37 0.21 12.19
CA PRO A 13 -3.98 0.45 13.50
C PRO A 13 -3.02 0.32 14.66
N LEU A 14 -1.98 -0.47 14.53
CA LEU A 14 -1.07 -0.64 15.64
C LEU A 14 0.02 0.41 15.70
N GLY A 15 0.57 0.75 14.58
CA GLY A 15 1.66 1.70 14.58
C GLY A 15 1.29 3.09 14.14
N GLY A 16 0.09 3.26 13.62
CA GLY A 16 -0.32 4.57 13.13
C GLY A 16 0.40 5.02 11.87
N GLN A 17 1.12 4.13 11.21
CA GLN A 17 1.77 4.52 9.98
C GLN A 17 0.74 4.74 8.89
N VAL A 18 0.97 5.73 8.07
CA VAL A 18 0.12 5.99 6.91
C VAL A 18 0.90 5.53 5.69
N ILE A 19 0.34 4.58 4.95
CA ILE A 19 1.00 4.04 3.76
C ILE A 19 0.20 4.45 2.55
N GLU A 20 0.83 5.13 1.63
CA GLU A 20 0.16 5.57 0.41
C GLU A 20 0.84 4.94 -0.80
N LEU A 21 0.04 4.50 -1.75
CA LEU A 21 0.56 3.96 -3.00
C LEU A 21 0.09 4.85 -4.13
N GLN A 22 1.00 5.21 -5.00
CA GLN A 22 0.72 6.08 -6.13
C GLN A 22 1.38 5.54 -7.39
N GLN A 23 0.73 5.73 -8.51
CA GLN A 23 1.33 5.35 -9.79
C GLN A 23 2.02 6.56 -10.40
N LEU A 24 3.22 6.35 -10.89
CA LEU A 24 3.96 7.40 -11.59
C LEU A 24 4.06 7.06 -13.04
N ASP A 25 3.63 7.99 -13.88
CA ASP A 25 3.75 7.84 -15.31
C ASP A 25 4.61 8.98 -15.84
N TYR A 26 5.59 8.65 -16.63
CA TYR A 26 6.50 9.65 -17.15
C TYR A 26 6.10 10.08 -18.55
N ALA A 27 6.20 11.36 -18.82
CA ALA A 27 5.79 11.89 -20.10
C ALA A 27 6.57 11.25 -21.25
N ALA A 28 7.81 10.88 -21.00
CA ALA A 28 8.61 10.27 -22.03
C ALA A 28 8.18 8.85 -22.33
N GLY A 29 7.29 8.30 -21.55
CA GLY A 29 6.83 6.92 -21.76
C GLY A 29 7.64 5.96 -20.95
N GLY A 30 7.47 4.70 -21.24
CA GLY A 30 8.14 3.66 -20.52
C GLY A 30 7.23 3.07 -19.48
N MET A 31 7.80 2.25 -18.62
CA MET A 31 6.99 1.55 -17.67
C MET A 31 6.58 2.50 -16.53
N SER A 32 5.38 2.29 -16.04
CA SER A 32 4.94 3.03 -14.85
C SER A 32 5.64 2.48 -13.63
N LEU A 33 5.86 3.34 -12.65
CA LEU A 33 6.44 2.90 -11.39
C LEU A 33 5.43 3.08 -10.27
N LEU A 34 5.60 2.31 -9.21
CA LEU A 34 4.78 2.45 -8.03
C LEU A 34 5.58 3.22 -6.98
N ARG A 35 5.03 4.32 -6.51
CA ARG A 35 5.63 5.04 -5.41
C ARG A 35 4.97 4.62 -4.11
N THR A 36 5.77 4.21 -3.14
CA THR A 36 5.28 3.90 -1.80
C THR A 36 5.75 5.02 -0.89
N ARG A 37 4.80 5.62 -0.19
CA ARG A 37 5.11 6.71 0.72
C ARG A 37 4.59 6.33 2.09
N ILE A 38 5.48 6.28 3.07
CA ILE A 38 5.11 5.87 4.41
C ILE A 38 5.42 7.00 5.37
N ARG A 39 4.43 7.39 6.15
CA ARG A 39 4.64 8.41 7.17
C ARG A 39 4.53 7.78 8.55
N GLU A 40 5.56 7.98 9.36
CA GLU A 40 5.54 7.58 10.75
C GLU A 40 5.79 8.81 11.57
N LYS A 41 4.78 9.33 12.23
CA LYS A 41 4.87 10.57 12.95
C LYS A 41 5.32 11.67 11.99
N SER A 42 6.47 12.26 12.18
CA SER A 42 6.94 13.30 11.29
C SER A 42 7.96 12.80 10.28
N ARG A 43 8.21 11.49 10.27
CA ARG A 43 9.17 10.95 9.36
C ARG A 43 8.50 10.42 8.14
N PHE A 44 9.09 10.59 6.98
CA PHE A 44 8.58 10.06 5.72
C PHE A 44 9.60 9.16 5.06
N THR A 45 9.13 8.07 4.51
CA THR A 45 9.96 7.20 3.68
C THR A 45 9.27 7.10 2.34
N VAL A 46 9.99 7.40 1.28
CA VAL A 46 9.42 7.36 -0.07
C VAL A 46 10.37 6.59 -0.98
N PHE A 47 9.83 5.66 -1.73
CA PHE A 47 10.64 4.94 -2.71
C PHE A 47 9.75 4.47 -3.85
N GLU A 48 10.36 4.21 -5.01
CA GLU A 48 9.62 3.74 -6.17
C GLU A 48 10.10 2.36 -6.57
N ILE A 49 9.19 1.53 -7.02
CA ILE A 49 9.53 0.19 -7.47
C ILE A 49 8.84 -0.11 -8.78
N ASP A 50 9.40 -1.04 -9.51
CA ASP A 50 8.86 -1.48 -10.78
C ASP A 50 7.76 -2.53 -10.58
N PRO A 51 6.98 -2.82 -11.62
CA PRO A 51 5.87 -3.76 -11.47
C PRO A 51 6.28 -5.16 -11.01
N LEU A 52 7.42 -5.65 -11.45
CA LEU A 52 7.84 -6.97 -11.05
C LEU A 52 8.17 -7.01 -9.55
N THR A 53 8.90 -6.01 -9.09
CA THR A 53 9.23 -5.93 -7.67
C THR A 53 7.95 -5.78 -6.85
N ALA A 54 7.01 -5.00 -7.34
CA ALA A 54 5.74 -4.83 -6.64
C ALA A 54 5.01 -6.16 -6.52
N ARG A 55 5.04 -6.96 -7.58
CA ARG A 55 4.38 -8.25 -7.54
C ARG A 55 5.04 -9.18 -6.53
N LEU A 56 6.36 -9.25 -6.53
CA LEU A 56 7.07 -10.12 -5.63
C LEU A 56 6.89 -9.70 -4.18
N TRP A 57 6.94 -8.41 -3.95
CA TRP A 57 6.75 -7.88 -2.60
C TRP A 57 5.32 -8.12 -2.14
N GLY A 58 4.35 -7.83 -2.99
CA GLY A 58 2.95 -8.04 -2.65
C GLY A 58 2.65 -9.49 -2.35
N ASP A 59 3.21 -10.41 -3.14
CA ASP A 59 3.01 -11.83 -2.90
C ASP A 59 3.63 -12.25 -1.57
N ALA A 60 4.78 -11.70 -1.23
CA ALA A 60 5.42 -12.04 0.03
C ALA A 60 4.60 -11.52 1.20
N LEU A 61 4.09 -10.30 1.09
CA LEU A 61 3.25 -9.74 2.15
C LEU A 61 2.00 -10.57 2.32
N LEU A 62 1.38 -10.95 1.22
CA LEU A 62 0.16 -11.72 1.27
C LEU A 62 0.40 -13.10 1.85
N ARG A 63 1.48 -13.75 1.43
CA ARG A 63 1.79 -15.08 1.95
C ARG A 63 1.98 -15.05 3.46
N TRP A 64 2.70 -14.05 3.93
CA TRP A 64 2.91 -13.97 5.37
C TRP A 64 1.60 -13.74 6.11
N ALA A 65 0.78 -12.84 5.61
CA ALA A 65 -0.48 -12.53 6.26
C ALA A 65 -1.37 -13.75 6.34
N GLN A 66 -1.34 -14.58 5.32
CA GLN A 66 -2.18 -15.77 5.28
C GLN A 66 -1.74 -16.85 6.26
N THR A 67 -0.51 -16.76 6.77
CA THR A 67 -0.07 -17.73 7.77
C THR A 67 -0.51 -17.32 9.18
N GLN A 68 -1.05 -16.13 9.34
CA GLN A 68 -1.41 -15.64 10.65
C GLN A 68 -2.86 -15.98 10.96
N PRO A 69 -3.21 -16.07 12.23
CA PRO A 69 -4.59 -16.35 12.59
C PRO A 69 -5.49 -15.24 12.08
N GLN A 70 -6.73 -15.58 11.81
CA GLN A 70 -7.63 -14.61 11.37
C GLN A 70 -7.86 -13.61 12.42
N VAL A 71 -7.56 -12.41 12.10
CA VAL A 71 -7.70 -11.38 13.05
C VAL A 71 -8.79 -10.50 12.62
N GLU A 72 -9.63 -10.19 13.45
CA GLU A 72 -10.68 -9.52 13.09
C GLU A 72 -10.71 -8.17 12.83
N ALA A 73 -11.79 -7.62 12.70
CA ALA A 73 -11.98 -6.29 12.25
C ALA A 73 -11.23 -5.23 13.00
N ASP A 74 -11.04 -5.39 14.25
CA ASP A 74 -10.36 -4.35 15.01
C ASP A 74 -8.89 -4.26 14.69
N MET A 75 -8.36 -5.19 13.95
CA MET A 75 -6.96 -5.12 13.57
C MET A 75 -6.80 -4.79 12.09
N GLN A 76 -7.86 -4.53 11.40
CA GLN A 76 -7.75 -4.24 9.99
C GLN A 76 -7.30 -2.82 9.71
N PRO A 77 -6.58 -2.60 8.62
CA PRO A 77 -6.23 -1.25 8.25
C PRO A 77 -7.47 -0.43 7.98
N MET A 78 -7.38 0.83 8.23
CA MET A 78 -8.54 1.69 8.10
C MET A 78 -8.99 1.95 6.70
N ALA A 79 -8.23 1.55 5.75
CA ALA A 79 -8.62 1.84 4.40
C ALA A 79 -9.73 1.01 3.87
N VAL A 80 -10.07 0.00 4.53
CA VAL A 80 -11.00 -0.86 3.98
C VAL A 80 -12.34 -0.53 4.30
N PRO A 81 -13.02 0.07 3.55
CA PRO A 81 -14.26 0.51 3.92
C PRO A 81 -15.32 -0.39 3.73
N GLU A 82 -15.29 -1.30 3.17
CA GLU A 82 -16.29 -1.93 2.88
C GLU A 82 -17.01 -2.63 3.73
N PRO A 83 -18.05 -2.52 3.80
CA PRO A 83 -18.88 -3.02 4.70
C PRO A 83 -19.01 -4.38 4.47
N GLN A 84 -18.84 -5.00 5.07
CA GLN A 84 -18.86 -6.16 4.94
C GLN A 84 -19.98 -6.72 5.15
N GLU A 85 -20.46 -7.27 4.90
CA GLU A 85 -21.50 -7.73 5.06
C GLU A 85 -21.63 -8.52 5.96
N PRO A 86 -22.23 -8.54 6.48
CA PRO A 86 -22.41 -9.16 7.57
C PRO A 86 -22.66 -10.46 7.34
N LEU A 87 -22.66 -10.92 7.43
CA LEU A 87 -22.91 -12.03 7.28
C LEU A 87 -23.51 -12.53 7.71
#